data_8a351b4dc76c7253806bc936115934cb
#
_entry.id   8a351b4dc76c7253806bc936115934cb
#
_cell.length_a   1.000
_cell.length_b   1.000
_cell.length_c   1.000
_cell.angle_alpha   90.00
_cell.angle_beta   90.00
_cell.angle_gamma   90.00
#
_symmetry.space_group_name_H-M   'P 1'
#
loop_
_entity.id
_entity.type
_entity.pdbx_description
1 polymer ?
#
loop_
_entity_poly.entity_id
_entity_poly.type
_entity_poly.pdbx_seq_one_letter_code
_entity_poly.pdbx_strand_id
1 'polypeptide(L)'
;PNRHGGHGYTSPDVLEAGAKWAFSKGAGEVWIGDGPVWSMVGDSLNEYFRSSGLLDACERSGAKPLDFHAGEYRLFRPNHPDLPETIGFSEYLYQADVVISVPLMKTHFNTLVTLGIKNLKGCIRPADKLTFHTIELNAAIAEVNRLMAGLVTATVVDGSVAYEGMGPGGA
;
A
#
# COMPACT_ATOMS: atom_id res chain seq x y z
N PRO A 1 14.50 -17.52 5.72
CA PRO A 1 13.87 -16.21 5.71
C PRO A 1 14.96 -15.17 5.49
N ASN A 2 15.02 -14.62 4.28
CA ASN A 2 15.96 -13.55 3.98
C ASN A 2 15.56 -12.31 4.78
N ARG A 3 16.46 -11.77 5.59
CA ARG A 3 16.30 -10.49 6.28
C ARG A 3 16.11 -9.29 5.32
N HIS A 4 16.14 -9.53 4.03
CA HIS A 4 16.10 -8.53 2.97
C HIS A 4 14.84 -8.65 2.10
N GLY A 5 13.68 -8.90 2.69
CA GLY A 5 12.40 -8.73 2.00
C GLY A 5 12.14 -9.67 0.82
N GLY A 6 12.61 -10.91 0.87
CA GLY A 6 12.44 -11.91 -0.18
C GLY A 6 11.01 -12.34 -0.55
N HIS A 7 9.99 -11.51 -0.26
CA HIS A 7 8.59 -11.86 -0.48
C HIS A 7 7.75 -10.79 -1.18
N GLY A 8 8.38 -9.83 -1.85
CA GLY A 8 7.66 -8.82 -2.62
C GLY A 8 7.02 -7.71 -1.77
N TYR A 9 7.50 -7.50 -0.55
CA TYR A 9 7.08 -6.43 0.36
C TYR A 9 8.17 -5.36 0.50
N THR A 10 7.76 -4.14 0.87
CA THR A 10 8.70 -3.09 1.27
C THR A 10 9.51 -3.55 2.47
N SER A 11 10.82 -3.28 2.46
CA SER A 11 11.74 -3.67 3.54
C SER A 11 11.30 -3.09 4.88
N PRO A 12 11.23 -3.91 5.94
CA PRO A 12 10.97 -3.42 7.30
C PRO A 12 11.96 -2.35 7.76
N ASP A 13 13.21 -2.41 7.29
CA ASP A 13 14.23 -1.43 7.65
C ASP A 13 13.96 -0.06 6.98
N VAL A 14 13.42 -0.07 5.76
CA VAL A 14 12.98 1.16 5.08
C VAL A 14 11.77 1.76 5.78
N LEU A 15 10.79 0.93 6.18
CA LEU A 15 9.62 1.38 6.93
C LEU A 15 10.02 1.97 8.30
N GLU A 16 10.89 1.29 9.03
CA GLU A 16 11.43 1.75 10.31
C GLU A 16 12.16 3.10 10.16
N ALA A 17 13.05 3.21 9.18
CA ALA A 17 13.80 4.42 8.91
C ALA A 17 12.87 5.60 8.57
N GLY A 18 11.86 5.36 7.73
CA GLY A 18 10.85 6.35 7.39
C GLY A 18 10.06 6.84 8.60
N ALA A 19 9.62 5.92 9.45
CA ALA A 19 8.89 6.26 10.66
C ALA A 19 9.75 7.06 11.66
N LYS A 20 10.98 6.62 11.90
CA LYS A 20 11.94 7.35 12.76
C LYS A 20 12.26 8.75 12.21
N TRP A 21 12.40 8.86 10.88
CA TRP A 21 12.57 10.16 10.24
C TRP A 21 11.36 11.06 10.48
N ALA A 22 10.13 10.56 10.31
CA ALA A 22 8.92 11.35 10.57
C ALA A 22 8.86 11.86 12.01
N PHE A 23 9.12 11.00 13.01
CA PHE A 23 9.22 11.42 14.41
C PHE A 23 10.30 12.48 14.62
N SER A 24 11.46 12.35 13.97
CA SER A 24 12.53 13.36 14.06
C SER A 24 12.15 14.72 13.49
N LYS A 25 11.11 14.77 12.63
CA LYS A 25 10.54 15.99 12.04
C LYS A 25 9.35 16.53 12.82
N GLY A 26 9.03 15.94 13.97
CA GLY A 26 8.00 16.43 14.88
C GLY A 26 6.62 15.77 14.70
N ALA A 27 6.54 14.63 13.98
CA ALA A 27 5.30 13.88 13.94
C ALA A 27 4.93 13.40 15.35
N GLY A 28 3.73 13.71 15.82
CA GLY A 28 3.24 13.27 17.12
C GLY A 28 2.83 11.80 17.12
N GLU A 29 2.41 11.29 15.97
CA GLU A 29 2.04 9.90 15.75
C GLU A 29 2.42 9.49 14.33
N VAL A 30 2.83 8.23 14.15
CA VAL A 30 3.14 7.65 12.84
C VAL A 30 2.42 6.32 12.72
N TRP A 31 1.73 6.11 11.61
CA TRP A 31 1.14 4.84 11.23
C TRP A 31 1.90 4.21 10.07
N ILE A 32 2.16 2.90 10.15
CA ILE A 32 2.63 2.10 9.02
C ILE A 32 1.48 1.21 8.60
N GLY A 33 0.92 1.49 7.44
CA GLY A 33 -0.29 0.82 6.96
C GLY A 33 -0.08 0.04 5.68
N ASP A 34 -0.83 -1.04 5.54
CA ASP A 34 -0.99 -1.76 4.29
C ASP A 34 -2.42 -2.29 4.15
N GLY A 35 -2.80 -2.54 2.90
CA GLY A 35 -4.00 -3.28 2.54
C GLY A 35 -3.65 -4.28 1.46
N PRO A 36 -3.32 -5.51 1.83
CA PRO A 36 -2.87 -6.55 0.90
C PRO A 36 -3.96 -6.97 -0.10
N VAL A 37 -3.82 -8.13 -0.71
CA VAL A 37 -4.85 -8.65 -1.63
C VAL A 37 -6.19 -8.84 -0.90
N TRP A 38 -7.29 -8.70 -1.64
CA TRP A 38 -8.66 -8.72 -1.10
C TRP A 38 -9.03 -9.99 -0.32
N SER A 39 -8.33 -11.11 -0.58
CA SER A 39 -8.58 -12.40 0.07
C SER A 39 -7.91 -12.55 1.43
N MET A 40 -7.01 -11.64 1.80
CA MET A 40 -6.38 -11.64 3.12
C MET A 40 -7.24 -10.90 4.12
N VAL A 41 -7.90 -11.66 5.00
CA VAL A 41 -8.78 -11.15 6.06
C VAL A 41 -8.56 -11.93 7.35
N GLY A 42 -8.88 -11.33 8.49
CA GLY A 42 -8.77 -11.99 9.80
C GLY A 42 -7.35 -12.50 10.08
N ASP A 43 -7.22 -13.77 10.44
CA ASP A 43 -5.93 -14.35 10.84
C ASP A 43 -4.88 -14.32 9.72
N SER A 44 -5.28 -14.49 8.45
CA SER A 44 -4.36 -14.41 7.32
C SER A 44 -3.77 -13.01 7.15
N LEU A 45 -4.51 -11.97 7.48
CA LEU A 45 -4.01 -10.59 7.48
C LEU A 45 -3.02 -10.35 8.62
N ASN A 46 -3.31 -10.87 9.82
CA ASN A 46 -2.39 -10.79 10.94
C ASN A 46 -1.08 -11.54 10.66
N GLU A 47 -1.16 -12.70 10.02
CA GLU A 47 0.02 -13.45 9.59
C GLU A 47 0.82 -12.69 8.52
N TYR A 48 0.13 -12.04 7.57
CA TYR A 48 0.76 -11.17 6.59
C TYR A 48 1.55 -10.04 7.26
N PHE A 49 0.98 -9.33 8.22
CA PHE A 49 1.66 -8.23 8.91
C PHE A 49 2.88 -8.71 9.71
N ARG A 50 2.84 -9.93 10.27
CA ARG A 50 4.01 -10.54 10.92
C ARG A 50 5.07 -10.98 9.90
N SER A 51 4.68 -11.74 8.89
CA SER A 51 5.61 -12.31 7.91
C SER A 51 6.25 -11.27 7.00
N SER A 52 5.57 -10.16 6.72
CA SER A 52 6.14 -9.02 5.99
C SER A 52 7.13 -8.21 6.81
N GLY A 53 7.19 -8.39 8.14
CA GLY A 53 8.02 -7.59 9.04
C GLY A 53 7.45 -6.20 9.35
N LEU A 54 6.23 -5.91 8.93
CA LEU A 54 5.58 -4.61 9.21
C LEU A 54 5.43 -4.38 10.71
N LEU A 55 5.02 -5.42 11.47
CA LEU A 55 4.90 -5.30 12.93
C LEU A 55 6.25 -5.05 13.59
N ASP A 56 7.32 -5.71 13.14
CA ASP A 56 8.67 -5.50 13.65
C ASP A 56 9.14 -4.07 13.39
N ALA A 57 8.85 -3.51 12.20
CA ALA A 57 9.16 -2.12 11.88
C ALA A 57 8.40 -1.14 12.79
N CYS A 58 7.13 -1.41 13.07
CA CYS A 58 6.34 -0.63 14.01
C CYS A 58 6.94 -0.66 15.42
N GLU A 59 7.25 -1.85 15.94
CA GLU A 59 7.81 -2.03 17.28
C GLU A 59 9.15 -1.29 17.42
N ARG A 60 10.07 -1.43 16.45
CA ARG A 60 11.39 -0.80 16.50
C ARG A 60 11.36 0.72 16.28
N SER A 61 10.33 1.24 15.61
CA SER A 61 10.22 2.67 15.34
C SER A 61 9.33 3.43 16.33
N GLY A 62 8.44 2.73 17.05
CA GLY A 62 7.39 3.35 17.84
C GLY A 62 6.15 3.74 17.02
N ALA A 63 6.09 3.36 15.74
CA ALA A 63 4.92 3.56 14.90
C ALA A 63 3.80 2.55 15.24
N LYS A 64 2.58 2.84 14.84
CA LYS A 64 1.44 1.94 15.01
C LYS A 64 1.12 1.20 13.71
N PRO A 65 0.85 -0.10 13.74
CA PRO A 65 0.38 -0.81 12.56
C PRO A 65 -1.04 -0.38 12.20
N LEU A 66 -1.32 -0.28 10.90
CA LEU A 66 -2.63 0.13 10.39
C LEU A 66 -3.11 -0.83 9.30
N ASP A 67 -4.29 -1.38 9.49
CA ASP A 67 -4.98 -2.21 8.51
C ASP A 67 -5.93 -1.36 7.67
N PHE A 68 -5.63 -1.18 6.37
CA PHE A 68 -6.51 -0.48 5.44
C PHE A 68 -7.77 -1.26 5.06
N HIS A 69 -7.86 -2.55 5.44
CA HIS A 69 -9.08 -3.32 5.28
C HIS A 69 -10.07 -3.12 6.44
N ALA A 70 -9.62 -2.51 7.54
CA ALA A 70 -10.47 -2.19 8.69
C ALA A 70 -11.03 -0.77 8.60
N GLY A 71 -12.10 -0.52 9.35
CA GLY A 71 -12.69 0.80 9.48
C GLY A 71 -13.60 1.21 8.31
N GLU A 72 -13.77 2.50 8.17
CA GLU A 72 -14.69 3.10 7.20
C GLU A 72 -13.95 3.48 5.89
N TYR A 73 -14.76 3.69 4.85
CA TYR A 73 -14.28 4.07 3.53
C TYR A 73 -14.99 5.33 3.06
N ARG A 74 -14.20 6.29 2.60
CA ARG A 74 -14.72 7.47 1.88
C ARG A 74 -14.94 7.10 0.42
N LEU A 75 -16.16 7.30 -0.08
CA LEU A 75 -16.56 6.90 -1.43
C LEU A 75 -16.37 8.04 -2.41
N PHE A 76 -15.78 7.72 -3.57
CA PHE A 76 -15.57 8.63 -4.68
C PHE A 76 -16.15 8.05 -5.95
N ARG A 77 -16.67 8.90 -6.82
CA ARG A 77 -17.13 8.51 -8.16
C ARG A 77 -15.98 8.62 -9.14
N PRO A 78 -15.58 7.51 -9.77
CA PRO A 78 -14.59 7.54 -10.86
C PRO A 78 -15.20 8.17 -12.10
N ASN A 79 -14.33 8.74 -12.95
CA ASN A 79 -14.71 9.28 -14.25
C ASN A 79 -14.29 8.32 -15.36
N HIS A 80 -14.79 7.08 -15.31
CA HIS A 80 -14.51 6.05 -16.31
C HIS A 80 -15.69 5.09 -16.41
N PRO A 81 -16.21 4.80 -17.63
CA PRO A 81 -17.45 4.05 -17.82
C PRO A 81 -17.37 2.59 -17.34
N ASP A 82 -16.19 1.97 -17.41
CA ASP A 82 -16.00 0.57 -17.06
C ASP A 82 -15.68 0.35 -15.57
N LEU A 83 -15.52 1.44 -14.79
CA LEU A 83 -15.26 1.34 -13.36
C LEU A 83 -16.56 1.28 -12.55
N PRO A 84 -16.50 0.76 -11.30
CA PRO A 84 -17.67 0.78 -10.40
C PRO A 84 -18.20 2.21 -10.20
N GLU A 85 -19.49 2.34 -9.89
CA GLU A 85 -20.12 3.63 -9.61
C GLU A 85 -19.36 4.42 -8.50
N THR A 86 -18.80 3.71 -7.54
CA THR A 86 -17.99 4.29 -6.48
C THR A 86 -16.77 3.42 -6.17
N ILE A 87 -15.67 4.08 -5.79
CA ILE A 87 -14.45 3.47 -5.25
C ILE A 87 -14.30 3.98 -3.82
N GLY A 88 -14.11 3.05 -2.87
CA GLY A 88 -13.91 3.38 -1.46
C GLY A 88 -12.43 3.46 -1.09
N PHE A 89 -11.99 4.57 -0.54
CA PHE A 89 -10.65 4.77 0.03
C PHE A 89 -10.73 4.72 1.54
N SER A 90 -9.75 4.05 2.17
CA SER A 90 -9.67 3.98 3.63
C SER A 90 -9.72 5.38 4.25
N GLU A 91 -10.62 5.59 5.22
CA GLU A 91 -10.81 6.88 5.88
C GLU A 91 -9.54 7.33 6.65
N TYR A 92 -8.70 6.39 7.06
CA TYR A 92 -7.43 6.70 7.73
C TYR A 92 -6.49 7.62 6.92
N LEU A 93 -6.55 7.54 5.58
CA LEU A 93 -5.75 8.41 4.71
C LEU A 93 -6.13 9.89 4.86
N TYR A 94 -7.37 10.16 5.22
CA TYR A 94 -7.92 11.52 5.37
C TYR A 94 -7.81 12.04 6.81
N GLN A 95 -7.41 11.19 7.74
CA GLN A 95 -7.11 11.54 9.12
C GLN A 95 -5.63 11.93 9.30
N ALA A 96 -4.77 11.55 8.37
CA ALA A 96 -3.36 11.86 8.40
C ALA A 96 -3.08 13.25 7.80
N ASP A 97 -2.23 14.05 8.44
CA ASP A 97 -1.75 15.33 7.90
C ASP A 97 -0.77 15.15 6.74
N VAL A 98 -0.02 14.04 6.75
CA VAL A 98 1.00 13.70 5.75
C VAL A 98 0.89 12.23 5.38
N VAL A 99 0.77 11.95 4.10
CA VAL A 99 0.76 10.58 3.56
C VAL A 99 1.99 10.35 2.69
N ILE A 100 2.80 9.36 3.06
CA ILE A 100 3.99 8.95 2.30
C ILE A 100 3.76 7.54 1.77
N SER A 101 3.78 7.38 0.46
CA SER A 101 3.71 6.07 -0.19
C SER A 101 5.10 5.45 -0.27
N VAL A 102 5.26 4.20 0.22
CA VAL A 102 6.57 3.51 0.25
C VAL A 102 6.48 2.17 -0.50
N PRO A 103 6.40 2.20 -1.83
CA PRO A 103 6.32 0.99 -2.65
C PRO A 103 7.67 0.30 -2.80
N LEU A 104 7.63 -1.05 -2.90
CA LEU A 104 8.77 -1.83 -3.36
C LEU A 104 8.95 -1.68 -4.88
N MET A 105 10.20 -1.56 -5.34
CA MET A 105 10.55 -1.61 -6.75
C MET A 105 10.44 -3.05 -7.27
N LYS A 106 9.39 -3.34 -8.05
CA LYS A 106 9.19 -4.67 -8.62
C LYS A 106 8.44 -4.65 -9.95
N THR A 107 8.68 -5.67 -10.76
CA THR A 107 7.90 -5.98 -11.95
C THR A 107 6.53 -6.56 -11.60
N HIS A 108 5.62 -6.56 -12.55
CA HIS A 108 4.28 -7.13 -12.39
C HIS A 108 3.71 -7.56 -13.75
N PHE A 109 3.21 -8.80 -13.82
CA PHE A 109 2.75 -9.41 -15.07
C PHE A 109 1.61 -8.64 -15.78
N ASN A 110 0.70 -7.97 -15.06
CA ASN A 110 -0.41 -7.22 -15.68
C ASN A 110 -0.09 -5.73 -15.92
N THR A 111 0.76 -5.11 -15.10
CA THR A 111 0.99 -3.65 -15.11
C THR A 111 2.44 -3.29 -15.41
N LEU A 112 3.24 -4.25 -15.88
CA LEU A 112 4.68 -4.18 -16.13
C LEU A 112 5.48 -3.92 -14.85
N VAL A 113 5.12 -2.92 -14.08
CA VAL A 113 5.79 -2.54 -12.83
C VAL A 113 4.81 -2.30 -11.69
N THR A 114 5.29 -2.48 -10.47
CA THR A 114 4.67 -1.97 -9.24
C THR A 114 5.59 -0.90 -8.68
N LEU A 115 5.10 0.32 -8.65
CA LEU A 115 5.78 1.50 -8.12
C LEU A 115 4.72 2.37 -7.42
N GLY A 116 4.99 3.68 -7.26
CA GLY A 116 4.13 4.59 -6.54
C GLY A 116 2.67 4.55 -6.96
N ILE A 117 2.40 4.58 -8.26
CA ILE A 117 1.04 4.62 -8.81
C ILE A 117 0.23 3.38 -8.43
N LYS A 118 0.80 2.18 -8.60
CA LYS A 118 0.11 0.93 -8.29
C LYS A 118 -0.01 0.67 -6.79
N ASN A 119 0.93 1.18 -5.98
CA ASN A 119 0.93 0.99 -4.54
C ASN A 119 -0.35 1.52 -3.88
N LEU A 120 -0.89 2.62 -4.38
CA LEU A 120 -2.11 3.24 -3.85
C LEU A 120 -3.36 2.36 -3.96
N LYS A 121 -3.31 1.30 -4.80
CA LYS A 121 -4.36 0.27 -4.81
C LYS A 121 -4.49 -0.45 -3.47
N GLY A 122 -3.44 -0.48 -2.65
CA GLY A 122 -3.48 -1.00 -1.27
C GLY A 122 -4.50 -0.28 -0.39
N CYS A 123 -4.73 0.99 -0.65
CA CYS A 123 -5.56 1.86 0.18
C CYS A 123 -7.07 1.80 -0.13
N ILE A 124 -7.50 1.00 -1.10
CA ILE A 124 -8.91 0.90 -1.49
C ILE A 124 -9.61 -0.29 -0.84
N ARG A 125 -10.93 -0.21 -0.78
CA ARG A 125 -11.82 -1.23 -0.24
C ARG A 125 -11.56 -2.60 -0.90
N PRO A 126 -11.53 -3.72 -0.15
CA PRO A 126 -11.26 -5.06 -0.71
C PRO A 126 -12.18 -5.44 -1.88
N ALA A 127 -13.47 -5.11 -1.81
CA ALA A 127 -14.43 -5.39 -2.89
C ALA A 127 -14.05 -4.69 -4.20
N ASP A 128 -13.54 -3.45 -4.13
CA ASP A 128 -13.11 -2.70 -5.32
C ASP A 128 -11.82 -3.29 -5.90
N LYS A 129 -10.90 -3.78 -5.04
CA LYS A 129 -9.69 -4.48 -5.49
C LYS A 129 -10.01 -5.70 -6.35
N LEU A 130 -11.01 -6.48 -5.95
CA LEU A 130 -11.47 -7.65 -6.70
C LEU A 130 -12.03 -7.22 -8.07
N THR A 131 -12.92 -6.25 -8.08
CA THR A 131 -13.55 -5.73 -9.30
C THR A 131 -12.50 -5.24 -10.31
N PHE A 132 -11.45 -4.57 -9.88
CA PHE A 132 -10.38 -4.07 -10.75
C PHE A 132 -9.64 -5.16 -11.52
N HIS A 133 -9.66 -6.41 -11.04
CA HIS A 133 -9.07 -7.55 -11.77
C HIS A 133 -9.99 -8.14 -12.83
N THR A 134 -11.26 -7.77 -12.85
CA THR A 134 -12.24 -8.22 -13.84
C THR A 134 -12.52 -7.19 -14.94
N ILE A 135 -11.93 -6.00 -14.80
CA ILE A 135 -12.07 -4.88 -15.74
C ILE A 135 -10.68 -4.40 -16.18
N GLU A 136 -10.61 -3.21 -16.79
CA GLU A 136 -9.33 -2.60 -17.24
C GLU A 136 -8.49 -2.13 -16.04
N LEU A 137 -7.57 -2.98 -15.60
CA LEU A 137 -6.75 -2.74 -14.40
C LEU A 137 -5.91 -1.45 -14.48
N ASN A 138 -5.35 -1.14 -15.65
CA ASN A 138 -4.50 0.04 -15.81
C ASN A 138 -5.32 1.33 -15.72
N ALA A 139 -6.51 1.36 -16.33
CA ALA A 139 -7.43 2.49 -16.22
C ALA A 139 -7.89 2.66 -14.75
N ALA A 140 -8.20 1.56 -14.07
CA ALA A 140 -8.57 1.59 -12.66
C ALA A 140 -7.46 2.17 -11.77
N ILE A 141 -6.20 1.77 -11.99
CA ILE A 141 -5.05 2.30 -11.26
C ILE A 141 -4.84 3.79 -11.55
N ALA A 142 -4.96 4.21 -12.82
CA ALA A 142 -4.83 5.62 -13.19
C ALA A 142 -5.91 6.47 -12.50
N GLU A 143 -7.15 5.97 -12.48
CA GLU A 143 -8.27 6.67 -11.85
C GLU A 143 -8.13 6.74 -10.31
N VAL A 144 -7.67 5.67 -9.65
CA VAL A 144 -7.31 5.71 -8.22
C VAL A 144 -6.33 6.84 -7.95
N ASN A 145 -5.27 6.96 -8.74
CA ASN A 145 -4.28 8.03 -8.57
C ASN A 145 -4.86 9.42 -8.81
N ARG A 146 -5.73 9.57 -9.81
CA ARG A 146 -6.43 10.84 -10.07
C ARG A 146 -7.30 11.26 -8.88
N LEU A 147 -8.05 10.31 -8.30
CA LEU A 147 -8.91 10.57 -7.15
C LEU A 147 -8.11 10.87 -5.85
N MET A 148 -6.91 10.31 -5.74
CA MET A 148 -6.00 10.55 -4.61
C MET A 148 -5.03 11.71 -4.86
N ALA A 149 -5.16 12.45 -5.96
CA ALA A 149 -4.31 13.59 -6.27
C ALA A 149 -4.35 14.64 -5.15
N GLY A 150 -3.16 15.03 -4.67
CA GLY A 150 -3.01 15.97 -3.56
C GLY A 150 -3.08 15.35 -2.16
N LEU A 151 -3.48 14.08 -2.02
CA LEU A 151 -3.48 13.37 -0.74
C LEU A 151 -2.08 12.81 -0.41
N VAL A 152 -1.44 12.18 -1.38
CA VAL A 152 -0.08 11.64 -1.20
C VAL A 152 0.95 12.76 -1.30
N THR A 153 1.62 13.03 -0.18
CA THR A 153 2.61 14.10 -0.08
C THR A 153 3.92 13.73 -0.78
N ALA A 154 4.33 12.47 -0.65
CA ALA A 154 5.56 11.98 -1.26
C ALA A 154 5.49 10.47 -1.54
N THR A 155 6.34 10.02 -2.47
CA THR A 155 6.55 8.60 -2.73
C THR A 155 8.04 8.29 -2.61
N VAL A 156 8.38 7.33 -1.75
CA VAL A 156 9.73 6.81 -1.54
C VAL A 156 9.77 5.38 -2.04
N VAL A 157 10.40 5.13 -3.18
CA VAL A 157 10.49 3.79 -3.76
C VAL A 157 11.60 3.00 -3.07
N ASP A 158 11.23 1.89 -2.44
CA ASP A 158 12.20 0.95 -1.88
C ASP A 158 12.88 0.16 -3.01
N GLY A 159 14.12 0.48 -3.29
CA GLY A 159 15.00 -0.20 -4.23
C GLY A 159 16.11 -0.98 -3.53
N SER A 160 16.04 -1.22 -2.23
CA SER A 160 17.08 -1.94 -1.46
C SER A 160 17.26 -3.37 -1.98
N VAL A 161 16.17 -4.04 -2.35
CA VAL A 161 16.14 -5.28 -3.11
C VAL A 161 15.00 -5.19 -4.11
N ALA A 162 15.33 -4.93 -5.36
CA ALA A 162 14.34 -4.88 -6.44
C ALA A 162 13.99 -6.29 -6.94
N TYR A 163 12.76 -6.44 -7.44
CA TYR A 163 12.31 -7.68 -8.07
C TYR A 163 12.12 -7.50 -9.56
N GLU A 164 12.63 -8.45 -10.33
CA GLU A 164 12.41 -8.54 -11.76
C GLU A 164 11.82 -9.92 -12.14
N GLY A 165 11.46 -10.12 -13.40
CA GLY A 165 10.82 -11.33 -13.88
C GLY A 165 9.29 -11.16 -14.00
N MET A 166 8.54 -12.25 -13.85
CA MET A 166 7.08 -12.25 -14.07
C MET A 166 6.28 -11.55 -12.96
N GLY A 167 6.88 -11.22 -11.79
CA GLY A 167 6.15 -10.59 -10.67
C GLY A 167 4.78 -11.24 -10.36
N PRO A 168 4.15 -10.90 -9.23
CA PRO A 168 4.57 -10.02 -8.15
C PRO A 168 5.54 -10.63 -7.14
N GLY A 169 5.84 -11.90 -7.23
CA GLY A 169 6.64 -12.65 -6.26
C GLY A 169 8.08 -12.94 -6.68
N GLY A 170 8.50 -12.44 -7.83
CA GLY A 170 9.79 -12.79 -8.42
C GLY A 170 9.79 -14.18 -9.10
N ALA A 171 10.82 -14.49 -9.90
CA ALA A 171 11.12 -15.84 -10.39
C ALA A 171 12.20 -16.46 -9.50
#